data_aa74b8ce89fa93f6536b5bab8386bdee
#
_entry.id   aa74b8ce89fa93f6536b5bab8386bdee
#
_cell.length_a   1.000
_cell.length_b   1.000
_cell.length_c   1.000
_cell.angle_alpha   90.00
_cell.angle_beta   90.00
_cell.angle_gamma   90.00
#
_symmetry.space_group_name_H-M   'P 1'
#
loop_
_entity.id
_entity.type
_entity.pdbx_description
1 polymer ?
#
loop_
_entity_poly.entity_id
_entity_poly.type
_entity_poly.pdbx_seq_one_letter_code
_entity_poly.pdbx_strand_id
1 'polypeptide(L)'
;MSSGINWDKYVSSWKVKSAIIENGLNYGLNLIPSAEILHEPGTFFHYDSNESRSVMALVAYNAGMEDCDFAQKYLFDKLEISDFLWPYNDSGLLPGGKDLFVSSRDLWKIGQLILNKGIYNGEQIVSEEWIEKMLTPIRVGVPAEDILPADEVDYSFYMWHIQYDGIDIHYAYGRGGQCVYLVPQYNICVVTTAIDKERDDNFRQIIFRVIDIYRKHNNL
;
A
#
# COMPACT_ATOMS: atom_id res chain seq x y z
N MET A 1 2.52 -9.13 -3.47
CA MET A 1 3.76 -9.52 -2.81
C MET A 1 3.95 -11.04 -2.81
N SER A 2 3.50 -11.73 -3.86
CA SER A 2 3.70 -13.18 -4.02
C SER A 2 3.71 -13.60 -5.50
N SER A 3 4.37 -12.80 -6.34
CA SER A 3 4.55 -13.10 -7.77
C SER A 3 5.45 -14.33 -8.01
N GLY A 4 6.30 -14.67 -7.05
CA GLY A 4 7.33 -15.69 -7.20
C GLY A 4 8.54 -15.24 -8.01
N ILE A 5 8.58 -14.01 -8.48
CA ILE A 5 9.67 -13.45 -9.28
C ILE A 5 10.92 -13.25 -8.43
N ASN A 6 12.09 -13.59 -9.02
CA ASN A 6 13.40 -13.33 -8.44
C ASN A 6 13.76 -11.84 -8.56
N TRP A 7 13.15 -10.98 -7.72
CA TRP A 7 13.43 -9.55 -7.79
C TRP A 7 14.88 -9.21 -7.47
N ASP A 8 15.55 -9.94 -6.58
CA ASP A 8 16.95 -9.69 -6.20
C ASP A 8 17.89 -9.75 -7.41
N LYS A 9 17.62 -10.64 -8.35
CA LYS A 9 18.36 -10.73 -9.60
C LYS A 9 18.26 -9.45 -10.44
N TYR A 10 17.14 -8.75 -10.36
CA TYR A 10 16.86 -7.59 -11.19
C TYR A 10 17.19 -6.26 -10.49
N VAL A 11 17.07 -6.19 -9.19
CA VAL A 11 17.34 -4.97 -8.40
C VAL A 11 18.83 -4.68 -8.27
N SER A 12 19.65 -5.70 -8.12
CA SER A 12 21.10 -5.57 -7.95
C SER A 12 21.87 -5.30 -9.24
N SER A 13 21.26 -5.52 -10.40
CA SER A 13 21.98 -5.37 -11.68
C SER A 13 21.84 -3.95 -12.24
N TRP A 14 22.98 -3.33 -12.54
CA TRP A 14 23.07 -2.08 -13.32
C TRP A 14 22.27 -2.14 -14.63
N LYS A 15 22.13 -3.32 -15.20
CA LYS A 15 21.34 -3.57 -16.43
C LYS A 15 19.87 -3.24 -16.27
N VAL A 16 19.31 -3.38 -15.07
CA VAL A 16 17.92 -3.04 -14.79
C VAL A 16 17.70 -1.52 -14.78
N LYS A 17 18.66 -0.77 -14.23
CA LYS A 17 18.59 0.70 -14.29
C LYS A 17 18.59 1.20 -15.74
N SER A 18 19.43 0.60 -16.58
CA SER A 18 19.48 0.94 -18.01
C SER A 18 18.22 0.54 -18.77
N ALA A 19 17.66 -0.63 -18.50
CA ALA A 19 16.43 -1.09 -19.12
C ALA A 19 15.20 -0.26 -18.70
N ILE A 20 15.16 0.24 -17.47
CA ILE A 20 14.13 1.18 -16.99
C ILE A 20 14.25 2.51 -17.73
N ILE A 21 15.46 3.03 -17.91
CA ILE A 21 15.73 4.31 -18.60
C ILE A 21 15.38 4.21 -20.08
N GLU A 22 15.68 3.08 -20.73
CA GLU A 22 15.48 2.93 -22.16
C GLU A 22 14.04 2.60 -22.58
N ASN A 23 13.22 2.01 -21.72
CA ASN A 23 11.94 1.43 -22.09
C ASN A 23 10.70 1.99 -21.36
N GLY A 24 10.84 2.91 -20.41
CA GLY A 24 9.72 3.58 -19.76
C GLY A 24 8.62 2.63 -19.26
N LEU A 25 7.37 2.89 -19.66
CA LEU A 25 6.18 2.07 -19.36
C LEU A 25 6.34 0.57 -19.70
N ASN A 26 7.22 0.24 -20.65
CA ASN A 26 7.47 -1.13 -21.05
C ASN A 26 8.30 -1.94 -20.05
N TYR A 27 8.83 -1.33 -18.97
CA TYR A 27 9.62 -2.08 -17.99
C TYR A 27 8.83 -3.22 -17.35
N GLY A 28 7.65 -2.93 -16.79
CA GLY A 28 6.81 -3.97 -16.22
C GLY A 28 6.33 -5.00 -17.24
N LEU A 29 5.96 -4.53 -18.43
CA LEU A 29 5.43 -5.38 -19.50
C LEU A 29 6.50 -6.27 -20.14
N ASN A 30 7.73 -5.80 -20.24
CA ASN A 30 8.82 -6.56 -20.87
C ASN A 30 9.60 -7.42 -19.86
N LEU A 31 9.68 -6.99 -18.61
CA LEU A 31 10.39 -7.73 -17.57
C LEU A 31 9.62 -8.97 -17.12
N ILE A 32 8.32 -8.81 -16.82
CA ILE A 32 7.50 -9.89 -16.27
C ILE A 32 7.52 -11.14 -17.16
N PRO A 33 7.33 -11.06 -18.49
CA PRO A 33 7.35 -12.26 -19.35
C PRO A 33 8.70 -12.98 -19.42
N SER A 34 9.79 -12.28 -19.14
CA SER A 34 11.16 -12.82 -19.18
C SER A 34 11.75 -13.05 -17.79
N ALA A 35 10.99 -12.77 -16.75
CA ALA A 35 11.47 -12.86 -15.38
C ALA A 35 11.68 -14.31 -14.94
N GLU A 36 12.77 -14.53 -14.20
CA GLU A 36 12.99 -15.80 -13.52
C GLU A 36 11.97 -15.97 -12.40
N ILE A 37 11.26 -17.09 -12.41
CA ILE A 37 10.32 -17.47 -11.37
C ILE A 37 11.02 -18.45 -10.42
N LEU A 38 11.15 -18.06 -9.15
CA LEU A 38 11.72 -18.92 -8.10
C LEU A 38 10.67 -19.77 -7.40
N HIS A 39 9.46 -19.24 -7.26
CA HIS A 39 8.35 -19.88 -6.57
C HIS A 39 7.10 -19.84 -7.42
N GLU A 40 6.27 -20.84 -7.31
CA GLU A 40 4.94 -20.78 -7.93
C GLU A 40 4.18 -19.52 -7.44
N PRO A 41 3.61 -18.72 -8.35
CA PRO A 41 2.87 -17.52 -7.96
C PRO A 41 1.80 -17.82 -6.92
N GLY A 42 1.76 -17.01 -5.90
CA GLY A 42 0.83 -17.20 -4.80
C GLY A 42 1.33 -18.09 -3.67
N THR A 43 2.45 -18.79 -3.76
CA THR A 43 2.91 -19.75 -2.74
C THR A 43 3.91 -19.18 -1.74
N PHE A 44 4.65 -18.15 -2.12
CA PHE A 44 5.69 -17.53 -1.30
C PHE A 44 5.46 -16.04 -1.17
N PHE A 45 5.51 -15.52 0.05
CA PHE A 45 5.44 -14.09 0.31
C PHE A 45 6.84 -13.47 0.31
N HIS A 46 7.00 -12.42 -0.49
CA HIS A 46 8.20 -11.58 -0.48
C HIS A 46 7.79 -10.12 -0.67
N TYR A 47 8.09 -9.28 0.31
CA TYR A 47 7.78 -7.85 0.22
C TYR A 47 8.79 -7.16 -0.69
N ASP A 48 8.33 -6.71 -1.87
CA ASP A 48 9.17 -6.00 -2.83
C ASP A 48 8.40 -4.90 -3.55
N SER A 49 8.96 -3.69 -3.54
CA SER A 49 8.36 -2.52 -4.20
C SER A 49 8.32 -2.62 -5.72
N ASN A 50 9.06 -3.55 -6.34
CA ASN A 50 8.99 -3.76 -7.77
C ASN A 50 7.68 -4.42 -8.19
N GLU A 51 7.04 -5.17 -7.31
CA GLU A 51 5.69 -5.69 -7.58
C GLU A 51 4.66 -4.56 -7.72
N SER A 52 4.68 -3.57 -6.81
CA SER A 52 3.76 -2.44 -6.89
C SER A 52 4.00 -1.57 -8.13
N ARG A 53 5.26 -1.36 -8.50
CA ARG A 53 5.62 -0.67 -9.75
C ARG A 53 5.10 -1.41 -10.98
N SER A 54 5.26 -2.73 -11.00
CA SER A 54 4.80 -3.55 -12.13
C SER A 54 3.28 -3.51 -12.27
N VAL A 55 2.55 -3.57 -11.16
CA VAL A 55 1.08 -3.42 -11.17
C VAL A 55 0.68 -2.05 -11.67
N MET A 56 1.35 -0.99 -11.22
CA MET A 56 1.07 0.38 -11.66
C MET A 56 1.30 0.56 -13.16
N ALA A 57 2.41 0.04 -13.67
CA ALA A 57 2.69 0.06 -15.11
C ALA A 57 1.63 -0.71 -15.93
N LEU A 58 1.16 -1.85 -15.43
CA LEU A 58 0.08 -2.61 -16.06
C LEU A 58 -1.25 -1.83 -16.08
N VAL A 59 -1.57 -1.14 -15.00
CA VAL A 59 -2.78 -0.30 -14.91
C VAL A 59 -2.71 0.84 -15.92
N ALA A 60 -1.60 1.57 -15.96
CA ALA A 60 -1.40 2.68 -16.90
C ALA A 60 -1.49 2.20 -18.36
N TYR A 61 -0.82 1.10 -18.68
CA TYR A 61 -0.87 0.50 -20.03
C TYR A 61 -2.29 0.11 -20.44
N ASN A 62 -3.02 -0.60 -19.59
CA ASN A 62 -4.38 -1.05 -19.92
C ASN A 62 -5.37 0.11 -19.99
N ALA A 63 -5.17 1.18 -19.22
CA ALA A 63 -5.98 2.36 -19.24
C ALA A 63 -5.67 3.31 -20.43
N GLY A 64 -4.53 3.11 -21.11
CA GLY A 64 -4.03 4.02 -22.13
C GLY A 64 -3.76 5.43 -21.60
N MET A 65 -3.32 5.54 -20.34
CA MET A 65 -3.08 6.79 -19.64
C MET A 65 -1.75 6.72 -18.88
N GLU A 66 -1.16 7.87 -18.61
CA GLU A 66 -0.06 7.95 -17.64
C GLU A 66 -0.57 7.55 -16.23
N ASP A 67 0.30 6.94 -15.46
CA ASP A 67 -0.05 6.41 -14.13
C ASP A 67 -0.51 7.49 -13.14
N CYS A 68 0.12 8.68 -13.17
CA CYS A 68 -0.31 9.82 -12.36
C CYS A 68 -1.68 10.35 -12.78
N ASP A 69 -1.92 10.47 -14.09
CA ASP A 69 -3.21 10.91 -14.64
C ASP A 69 -4.32 9.92 -14.28
N PHE A 70 -4.00 8.62 -14.29
CA PHE A 70 -4.95 7.59 -13.86
C PHE A 70 -5.30 7.76 -12.37
N ALA A 71 -4.29 7.89 -11.51
CA ALA A 71 -4.50 8.09 -10.08
C ALA A 71 -5.27 9.39 -9.79
N GLN A 72 -4.92 10.47 -10.48
CA GLN A 72 -5.61 11.74 -10.35
C GLN A 72 -7.08 11.61 -10.75
N LYS A 73 -7.37 11.16 -11.95
CA LYS A 73 -8.74 11.09 -12.50
C LYS A 73 -9.66 10.17 -11.73
N TYR A 74 -9.18 8.99 -11.35
CA TYR A 74 -10.03 7.93 -10.81
C TYR A 74 -10.03 7.86 -9.29
N LEU A 75 -9.08 8.52 -8.61
CA LEU A 75 -9.00 8.51 -7.15
C LEU A 75 -8.91 9.93 -6.58
N PHE A 76 -7.89 10.70 -6.91
CA PHE A 76 -7.62 11.95 -6.21
C PHE A 76 -8.69 13.01 -6.46
N ASP A 77 -9.11 13.21 -7.71
CA ASP A 77 -10.19 14.16 -8.03
C ASP A 77 -11.50 13.76 -7.36
N LYS A 78 -11.79 12.45 -7.27
CA LYS A 78 -12.98 11.91 -6.60
C LYS A 78 -12.98 12.14 -5.08
N LEU A 79 -11.80 12.16 -4.48
CA LEU A 79 -11.58 12.43 -3.07
C LEU A 79 -11.32 13.91 -2.77
N GLU A 80 -11.41 14.77 -3.78
CA GLU A 80 -11.09 16.20 -3.65
C GLU A 80 -9.66 16.41 -3.09
N ILE A 81 -8.71 15.63 -3.60
CA ILE A 81 -7.28 15.73 -3.29
C ILE A 81 -6.62 16.45 -4.46
N SER A 82 -6.27 17.72 -4.27
CA SER A 82 -5.67 18.55 -5.31
C SER A 82 -4.22 18.95 -5.00
N ASP A 83 -3.82 18.87 -3.73
CA ASP A 83 -2.47 19.25 -3.28
C ASP A 83 -1.66 17.99 -2.95
N PHE A 84 -1.02 17.45 -3.96
CA PHE A 84 -0.12 16.31 -3.82
C PHE A 84 1.08 16.46 -4.74
N LEU A 85 2.18 15.80 -4.38
CA LEU A 85 3.36 15.67 -5.22
C LEU A 85 3.74 14.18 -5.30
N TRP A 86 3.77 13.66 -6.51
CA TRP A 86 4.27 12.32 -6.77
C TRP A 86 5.33 12.38 -7.86
N PRO A 87 6.59 12.55 -7.48
CA PRO A 87 7.66 12.80 -8.45
C PRO A 87 7.95 11.54 -9.25
N TYR A 88 8.10 11.71 -10.55
CA TYR A 88 8.66 10.66 -11.40
C TYR A 88 10.13 10.43 -11.01
N ASN A 89 10.55 9.18 -11.06
CA ASN A 89 11.97 8.86 -10.91
C ASN A 89 12.77 9.27 -12.15
N ASP A 90 14.09 9.07 -12.11
CA ASP A 90 14.99 9.42 -13.24
C ASP A 90 14.66 8.65 -14.54
N SER A 91 13.82 7.64 -14.49
CA SER A 91 13.34 6.84 -15.63
C SER A 91 12.02 7.33 -16.20
N GLY A 92 11.45 8.42 -15.66
CA GLY A 92 10.15 8.93 -16.07
C GLY A 92 8.95 8.06 -15.63
N LEU A 93 9.12 7.24 -14.59
CA LEU A 93 8.06 6.41 -14.03
C LEU A 93 7.77 6.83 -12.59
N LEU A 94 6.50 6.75 -12.18
CA LEU A 94 6.17 6.85 -10.77
C LEU A 94 6.79 5.70 -9.97
N PRO A 95 7.21 5.95 -8.73
CA PRO A 95 7.83 4.91 -7.90
C PRO A 95 6.90 3.76 -7.53
N GLY A 96 5.59 3.89 -7.74
CA GLY A 96 4.58 2.85 -7.55
C GLY A 96 4.29 2.45 -6.11
N GLY A 97 5.25 2.51 -5.22
CA GLY A 97 5.08 2.08 -3.83
C GLY A 97 5.67 3.05 -2.81
N LYS A 98 6.08 4.25 -3.24
CA LYS A 98 6.73 5.25 -2.38
C LYS A 98 6.64 6.66 -2.97
N ASP A 99 7.14 7.62 -2.21
CA ASP A 99 7.37 9.00 -2.62
C ASP A 99 6.11 9.77 -3.05
N LEU A 100 4.91 9.33 -2.64
CA LEU A 100 3.70 10.15 -2.69
C LEU A 100 3.71 11.11 -1.49
N PHE A 101 3.79 12.39 -1.77
CA PHE A 101 3.65 13.45 -0.78
C PHE A 101 2.22 13.97 -0.83
N VAL A 102 1.52 13.83 0.27
CA VAL A 102 0.11 14.23 0.43
C VAL A 102 -0.12 14.64 1.87
N SER A 103 -1.07 15.52 2.11
CA SER A 103 -1.39 15.93 3.48
C SER A 103 -1.97 14.76 4.29
N SER A 104 -1.77 14.74 5.61
CA SER A 104 -2.38 13.72 6.48
C SER A 104 -3.91 13.73 6.41
N ARG A 105 -4.54 14.87 6.13
CA ARG A 105 -5.98 14.97 5.93
C ARG A 105 -6.44 14.31 4.64
N ASP A 106 -5.68 14.45 3.57
CA ASP A 106 -5.99 13.82 2.29
C ASP A 106 -5.71 12.31 2.34
N LEU A 107 -4.64 11.90 3.03
CA LEU A 107 -4.38 10.49 3.29
C LEU A 107 -5.51 9.85 4.13
N TRP A 108 -6.10 10.61 5.06
CA TRP A 108 -7.26 10.19 5.84
C TRP A 108 -8.50 9.97 4.95
N LYS A 109 -8.72 10.77 3.89
CA LYS A 109 -9.84 10.57 2.94
C LYS A 109 -9.74 9.20 2.26
N ILE A 110 -8.53 8.75 1.92
CA ILE A 110 -8.29 7.40 1.38
C ILE A 110 -8.68 6.34 2.43
N GLY A 111 -8.30 6.53 3.69
CA GLY A 111 -8.71 5.65 4.77
C GLY A 111 -10.23 5.61 4.96
N GLN A 112 -10.90 6.76 4.90
CA GLN A 112 -12.37 6.85 4.98
C GLN A 112 -13.06 6.17 3.78
N LEU A 113 -12.54 6.30 2.58
CA LEU A 113 -13.03 5.58 1.42
C LEU A 113 -13.07 4.07 1.68
N ILE A 114 -11.99 3.53 2.26
CA ILE A 114 -11.91 2.10 2.57
C ILE A 114 -12.92 1.73 3.66
N LEU A 115 -12.98 2.48 4.77
CA LEU A 115 -13.95 2.22 5.85
C LEU A 115 -15.41 2.32 5.38
N ASN A 116 -15.68 3.22 4.44
CA ASN A 116 -17.01 3.40 3.85
C ASN A 116 -17.24 2.46 2.65
N LYS A 117 -16.55 1.33 2.58
CA LYS A 117 -16.74 0.30 1.54
C LYS A 117 -16.66 0.85 0.12
N GLY A 118 -15.73 1.78 -0.10
CA GLY A 118 -15.47 2.40 -1.39
C GLY A 118 -16.39 3.55 -1.77
N ILE A 119 -17.21 4.05 -0.85
CA ILE A 119 -18.07 5.21 -1.06
C ILE A 119 -17.45 6.48 -0.48
N TYR A 120 -17.45 7.56 -1.24
CA TYR A 120 -17.06 8.88 -0.78
C TYR A 120 -18.05 9.93 -1.33
N ASN A 121 -18.55 10.82 -0.49
CA ASN A 121 -19.56 11.82 -0.81
C ASN A 121 -20.80 11.26 -1.58
N GLY A 122 -21.18 10.01 -1.26
CA GLY A 122 -22.32 9.33 -1.88
C GLY A 122 -22.04 8.69 -3.26
N GLU A 123 -20.82 8.79 -3.78
CA GLU A 123 -20.37 8.13 -5.01
C GLU A 123 -19.58 6.85 -4.68
N GLN A 124 -19.91 5.74 -5.38
CA GLN A 124 -19.11 4.51 -5.32
C GLN A 124 -17.87 4.67 -6.21
N ILE A 125 -16.71 4.90 -5.60
CA ILE A 125 -15.43 5.09 -6.29
C ILE A 125 -14.71 3.76 -6.52
N VAL A 126 -14.72 2.90 -5.48
CA VAL A 126 -14.16 1.55 -5.52
C VAL A 126 -15.24 0.57 -5.12
N SER A 127 -15.37 -0.56 -5.81
CA SER A 127 -16.42 -1.53 -5.49
C SER A 127 -16.29 -2.08 -4.06
N GLU A 128 -17.42 -2.33 -3.39
CA GLU A 128 -17.43 -2.94 -2.06
C GLU A 128 -16.72 -4.29 -2.07
N GLU A 129 -16.96 -5.11 -3.10
CA GLU A 129 -16.29 -6.41 -3.27
C GLU A 129 -14.76 -6.28 -3.28
N TRP A 130 -14.22 -5.24 -3.92
CA TRP A 130 -12.77 -5.01 -3.93
C TRP A 130 -12.26 -4.60 -2.55
N ILE A 131 -12.97 -3.73 -1.83
CA ILE A 131 -12.62 -3.35 -0.47
C ILE A 131 -12.63 -4.56 0.46
N GLU A 132 -13.64 -5.43 0.37
CA GLU A 132 -13.69 -6.67 1.15
C GLU A 132 -12.49 -7.57 0.86
N LYS A 133 -12.13 -7.76 -0.42
CA LYS A 133 -10.93 -8.51 -0.78
C LYS A 133 -9.66 -7.88 -0.21
N MET A 134 -9.57 -6.55 -0.24
CA MET A 134 -8.42 -5.82 0.24
C MET A 134 -8.25 -5.93 1.76
N LEU A 135 -9.34 -6.03 2.51
CA LEU A 135 -9.35 -6.16 3.96
C LEU A 135 -9.36 -7.63 4.44
N THR A 136 -9.41 -8.60 3.53
CA THR A 136 -9.35 -10.03 3.87
C THR A 136 -7.92 -10.53 3.73
N PRO A 137 -7.27 -10.99 4.81
CA PRO A 137 -5.92 -11.55 4.73
C PRO A 137 -5.82 -12.72 3.75
N ILE A 138 -4.85 -12.67 2.85
CA ILE A 138 -4.52 -13.75 1.91
C ILE A 138 -3.30 -14.53 2.39
N ARG A 139 -2.38 -13.84 3.07
CA ARG A 139 -1.19 -14.39 3.68
C ARG A 139 -1.28 -14.21 5.18
N VAL A 140 -1.12 -15.31 5.91
CA VAL A 140 -1.21 -15.36 7.36
C VAL A 140 0.18 -15.64 7.92
N GLY A 141 0.55 -14.95 8.98
CA GLY A 141 1.82 -15.15 9.67
C GLY A 141 3.04 -14.89 8.79
N VAL A 142 3.01 -13.84 7.95
CA VAL A 142 4.17 -13.51 7.11
C VAL A 142 5.25 -12.82 7.93
N PRO A 143 6.54 -13.11 7.67
CA PRO A 143 7.64 -12.43 8.33
C PRO A 143 7.66 -10.96 7.92
N ALA A 144 7.70 -10.07 8.89
CA ALA A 144 7.74 -8.63 8.70
C ALA A 144 8.97 -7.98 9.33
N GLU A 145 9.94 -8.78 9.74
CA GLU A 145 11.11 -8.38 10.54
C GLU A 145 11.87 -7.18 9.98
N ASP A 146 11.98 -7.10 8.64
CA ASP A 146 12.67 -5.99 7.97
C ASP A 146 11.81 -4.74 7.79
N ILE A 147 10.49 -4.85 7.97
CA ILE A 147 9.53 -3.81 7.61
C ILE A 147 8.78 -3.30 8.82
N LEU A 148 8.39 -4.23 9.70
CA LEU A 148 7.59 -3.95 10.88
C LEU A 148 8.20 -4.69 12.07
N PRO A 149 8.25 -4.05 13.23
CA PRO A 149 8.65 -4.71 14.46
C PRO A 149 7.47 -5.55 15.00
N ALA A 150 7.17 -6.66 14.36
CA ALA A 150 6.23 -7.68 14.79
C ALA A 150 6.74 -9.02 14.33
N ASP A 151 6.52 -10.03 15.17
CA ASP A 151 6.99 -11.38 14.88
C ASP A 151 6.26 -11.98 13.68
N GLU A 152 4.95 -11.75 13.59
CA GLU A 152 4.10 -12.20 12.50
C GLU A 152 2.96 -11.22 12.25
N VAL A 153 2.61 -11.01 10.99
CA VAL A 153 1.48 -10.20 10.55
C VAL A 153 0.79 -10.88 9.38
N ASP A 154 -0.45 -10.53 9.14
CA ASP A 154 -1.16 -10.97 7.96
C ASP A 154 -1.07 -9.92 6.86
N TYR A 155 -1.29 -10.32 5.60
CA TYR A 155 -1.14 -9.44 4.44
C TYR A 155 -2.16 -9.73 3.35
N SER A 156 -2.67 -8.68 2.71
CA SER A 156 -3.47 -8.73 1.48
C SER A 156 -3.22 -7.47 0.64
N PHE A 157 -3.36 -7.50 -0.64
CA PHE A 157 -3.41 -6.36 -1.58
C PHE A 157 -2.82 -5.02 -1.07
N TYR A 158 -1.55 -5.06 -0.63
CA TYR A 158 -0.80 -3.91 -0.06
C TYR A 158 -1.29 -3.41 1.31
N MET A 159 -2.12 -4.20 2.01
CA MET A 159 -2.55 -3.92 3.38
C MET A 159 -1.96 -4.95 4.35
N TRP A 160 -1.50 -4.46 5.48
CA TRP A 160 -1.08 -5.25 6.63
C TRP A 160 -2.25 -5.45 7.57
N HIS A 161 -2.28 -6.58 8.26
CA HIS A 161 -3.32 -6.92 9.20
C HIS A 161 -2.72 -7.45 10.49
N ILE A 162 -3.21 -6.92 11.61
CA ILE A 162 -2.89 -7.41 12.97
C ILE A 162 -4.18 -7.47 13.79
N GLN A 163 -4.12 -8.17 14.90
CA GLN A 163 -5.17 -8.16 15.90
C GLN A 163 -4.67 -7.53 17.20
N TYR A 164 -5.55 -6.79 17.86
CA TYR A 164 -5.35 -6.26 19.19
C TYR A 164 -6.57 -6.53 20.04
N ASP A 165 -6.43 -7.40 21.05
CA ASP A 165 -7.50 -7.78 21.96
C ASP A 165 -8.80 -8.21 21.23
N GLY A 166 -8.65 -9.02 20.18
CA GLY A 166 -9.75 -9.53 19.36
C GLY A 166 -10.31 -8.52 18.35
N ILE A 167 -9.69 -7.35 18.20
CA ILE A 167 -10.07 -6.32 17.23
C ILE A 167 -9.15 -6.37 16.03
N ASP A 168 -9.72 -6.50 14.84
CA ASP A 168 -8.95 -6.46 13.59
C ASP A 168 -8.53 -5.03 13.25
N ILE A 169 -7.25 -4.88 12.97
CA ILE A 169 -6.63 -3.63 12.54
C ILE A 169 -6.01 -3.87 11.18
N HIS A 170 -6.45 -3.12 10.18
CA HIS A 170 -5.86 -3.11 8.86
C HIS A 170 -5.04 -1.82 8.69
N TYR A 171 -3.88 -1.90 8.06
CA TYR A 171 -3.08 -0.68 7.94
C TYR A 171 -2.14 -0.69 6.74
N ALA A 172 -1.89 0.50 6.21
CA ALA A 172 -0.78 0.80 5.33
C ALA A 172 0.35 1.39 6.17
N TYR A 173 1.58 0.98 5.90
CA TYR A 173 2.77 1.43 6.61
C TYR A 173 3.81 1.96 5.64
N GLY A 174 4.33 3.15 5.93
CA GLY A 174 5.46 3.76 5.26
C GLY A 174 6.60 4.01 6.23
N ARG A 175 7.82 3.90 5.71
CA ARG A 175 9.04 4.10 6.50
C ARG A 175 9.05 5.47 7.17
N GLY A 176 9.40 5.51 8.44
CA GLY A 176 9.50 6.73 9.23
C GLY A 176 8.22 7.10 9.97
N GLY A 177 7.22 6.19 10.04
CA GLY A 177 6.00 6.40 10.81
C GLY A 177 4.83 6.98 10.02
N GLN A 178 4.84 6.82 8.71
CA GLN A 178 3.68 7.12 7.87
C GLN A 178 2.72 5.94 7.97
N CYS A 179 1.57 6.10 8.60
CA CYS A 179 0.60 5.03 8.74
C CYS A 179 -0.82 5.51 8.49
N VAL A 180 -1.62 4.61 7.93
CA VAL A 180 -3.07 4.71 7.91
C VAL A 180 -3.61 3.46 8.58
N TYR A 181 -4.17 3.61 9.78
CA TYR A 181 -4.79 2.51 10.52
C TYR A 181 -6.30 2.57 10.35
N LEU A 182 -6.89 1.43 10.10
CA LEU A 182 -8.32 1.23 9.92
C LEU A 182 -8.81 0.19 10.91
N VAL A 183 -9.85 0.55 11.68
CA VAL A 183 -10.54 -0.35 12.60
C VAL A 183 -12.02 -0.38 12.19
N PRO A 184 -12.43 -1.24 11.25
CA PRO A 184 -13.78 -1.24 10.69
C PRO A 184 -14.85 -1.44 11.75
N GLN A 185 -14.61 -2.28 12.74
CA GLN A 185 -15.56 -2.55 13.83
C GLN A 185 -15.99 -1.29 14.59
N TYR A 186 -15.13 -0.30 14.68
CA TYR A 186 -15.39 0.96 15.38
C TYR A 186 -15.51 2.16 14.45
N ASN A 187 -15.40 1.95 13.16
CA ASN A 187 -15.34 3.01 12.14
C ASN A 187 -14.24 4.05 12.46
N ILE A 188 -13.08 3.58 12.88
CA ILE A 188 -11.93 4.42 13.24
C ILE A 188 -10.90 4.40 12.11
N CYS A 189 -10.50 5.60 11.68
CA CYS A 189 -9.34 5.82 10.83
C CYS A 189 -8.35 6.72 11.56
N VAL A 190 -7.11 6.26 11.74
CA VAL A 190 -6.02 7.05 12.31
C VAL A 190 -4.91 7.17 11.29
N VAL A 191 -4.46 8.39 11.05
CA VAL A 191 -3.32 8.68 10.20
C VAL A 191 -2.20 9.26 11.05
N THR A 192 -1.00 8.70 10.89
CA THR A 192 0.22 9.28 11.44
C THR A 192 1.15 9.70 10.32
N THR A 193 1.84 10.81 10.52
CA THR A 193 2.93 11.28 9.65
C THR A 193 4.10 11.67 10.53
N ALA A 194 5.26 11.10 10.29
CA ALA A 194 6.45 11.36 11.07
C ALA A 194 7.73 11.23 10.25
N ILE A 195 8.84 11.72 10.79
CA ILE A 195 10.18 11.51 10.25
C ILE A 195 10.97 10.82 11.36
N ASP A 196 10.73 9.53 11.53
CA ASP A 196 11.48 8.71 12.47
C ASP A 196 12.48 7.82 11.71
N LYS A 197 13.75 7.90 12.13
CA LYS A 197 14.81 7.11 11.52
C LYS A 197 15.06 5.78 12.26
N GLU A 198 14.51 5.62 13.44
CA GLU A 198 14.85 4.53 14.36
C GLU A 198 13.91 3.32 14.25
N ARG A 199 12.96 3.31 13.32
CA ARG A 199 11.96 2.23 13.14
C ARG A 199 11.31 1.82 14.47
N ASP A 200 10.90 2.81 15.27
CA ASP A 200 10.34 2.57 16.58
C ASP A 200 8.89 2.01 16.48
N ASP A 201 8.61 0.99 17.29
CA ASP A 201 7.29 0.38 17.48
C ASP A 201 6.22 1.32 18.04
N ASN A 202 6.60 2.50 18.46
CA ASN A 202 5.72 3.47 19.08
C ASN A 202 4.49 3.83 18.24
N PHE A 203 4.56 3.74 16.93
CA PHE A 203 3.43 4.06 16.06
C PHE A 203 2.27 3.08 16.19
N ARG A 204 2.53 1.80 16.45
CA ARG A 204 1.45 0.84 16.75
C ARG A 204 0.81 1.10 18.10
N GLN A 205 1.59 1.53 19.08
CA GLN A 205 1.05 1.87 20.38
C GLN A 205 0.02 3.00 20.31
N ILE A 206 0.12 3.85 19.28
CA ILE A 206 -0.88 4.91 19.05
C ILE A 206 -2.25 4.31 18.77
N ILE A 207 -2.35 3.37 17.82
CA ILE A 207 -3.64 2.77 17.48
C ILE A 207 -4.19 1.92 18.62
N PHE A 208 -3.36 1.18 19.35
CA PHE A 208 -3.79 0.42 20.51
C PHE A 208 -4.39 1.31 21.60
N ARG A 209 -3.72 2.42 21.91
CA ARG A 209 -4.24 3.42 22.85
C ARG A 209 -5.55 4.06 22.38
N VAL A 210 -5.69 4.34 21.10
CA VAL A 210 -6.94 4.87 20.54
C VAL A 210 -8.08 3.88 20.74
N ILE A 211 -7.84 2.59 20.48
CA ILE A 211 -8.82 1.52 20.71
C ILE A 211 -9.21 1.45 22.20
N ASP A 212 -8.22 1.45 23.11
CA ASP A 212 -8.47 1.40 24.56
C ASP A 212 -9.29 2.57 25.04
N ILE A 213 -8.97 3.79 24.59
CA ILE A 213 -9.71 5.01 24.93
C ILE A 213 -11.14 4.93 24.39
N TYR A 214 -11.32 4.51 23.15
CA TYR A 214 -12.63 4.36 22.53
C TYR A 214 -13.51 3.36 23.29
N ARG A 215 -12.96 2.18 23.59
CA ARG A 215 -13.68 1.14 24.36
C ARG A 215 -14.06 1.64 25.74
N LYS A 216 -13.14 2.25 26.46
CA LYS A 216 -13.41 2.82 27.78
C LYS A 216 -14.51 3.87 27.76
N HIS A 217 -14.50 4.74 26.74
CA HIS A 217 -15.51 5.79 26.60
C HIS A 217 -16.90 5.24 26.30
N ASN A 218 -16.98 4.13 25.57
CA ASN A 218 -18.24 3.49 25.15
C ASN A 218 -18.64 2.29 26.02
N ASN A 219 -17.93 2.02 27.12
CA ASN A 219 -18.17 0.90 28.04
C ASN A 219 -18.17 -0.49 27.35
N LEU A 220 -17.23 -0.66 26.39
CA LEU A 220 -17.03 -1.90 25.63
C LEU A 220 -15.92 -2.77 26.23
#